data_f803be5fda03e0dcd51fa30de81ef683
#
_entry.id   f803be5fda03e0dcd51fa30de81ef683
#
_cell.length_a   1.000
_cell.length_b   1.000
_cell.length_c   1.000
_cell.angle_alpha   90.00
_cell.angle_beta   90.00
_cell.angle_gamma   90.00
#
_symmetry.space_group_name_H-M   'P 1'
#
loop_
_entity.id
_entity.type
_entity.pdbx_description
1 polymer ?
#
loop_
_entity_poly.entity_id
_entity_poly.type
_entity_poly.pdbx_seq_one_letter_code
_entity_poly.pdbx_strand_id
1 'polypeptide(L)'
;MQQLERQSTRARSIGCIALFAILLLADVYGCFQRPRTGLDTVFYVSLLHGGSQDAFRTAVATCDDQLPVAYNGCDSMEEIRPEIAAYSPADYATMLRFYTVKPMYVWVAGLIARVVHGNGFLALRLTSVLSFLAIGLMLALWLRRHLSTPAACLVALLLANTPQVMDLGKWLLPDGLSLALMLPAIYLILYVVRSTWLKLALLAILPLARPDNLIFCVLWAALLLWRSNPRHRWPRIIALGAGAFAYNAILGHATHALSYGIFFTRSFLPWTPPSTYATLHLHLHDYLRVVAVEATKSVVRYFAFTLLFAAFALASPTLWRPLRDLLLAALAATVARLLLFPGPEERYYVWLLVIAIVCAAAAYPSRLRLPSDPHAA
;
A
#
# COMPACT_ATOMS: atom_id res chain seq x y z
N MET A 1 47.66 1.78 7.17
CA MET A 1 46.82 2.65 6.33
C MET A 1 45.44 2.02 6.05
N GLN A 2 45.31 0.81 5.49
CA GLN A 2 44.03 0.13 5.18
C GLN A 2 43.12 -0.07 6.38
N GLN A 3 43.65 -0.34 7.58
CA GLN A 3 42.85 -0.54 8.79
C GLN A 3 42.18 0.76 9.28
N LEU A 4 42.90 1.89 9.17
CA LEU A 4 42.37 3.22 9.51
C LEU A 4 41.28 3.66 8.51
N GLU A 5 41.43 3.38 7.22
CA GLU A 5 40.40 3.65 6.21
C GLU A 5 39.14 2.82 6.44
N ARG A 6 39.28 1.53 6.77
CA ARG A 6 38.13 0.67 7.12
C ARG A 6 37.40 1.17 8.35
N GLN A 7 38.12 1.60 9.40
CA GLN A 7 37.52 2.16 10.60
C GLN A 7 36.77 3.47 10.30
N SER A 8 37.38 4.37 9.52
CA SER A 8 36.75 5.63 9.10
C SER A 8 35.47 5.39 8.28
N THR A 9 35.50 4.44 7.33
CA THR A 9 34.32 4.10 6.52
C THR A 9 33.21 3.49 7.35
N ARG A 10 33.54 2.62 8.33
CA ARG A 10 32.58 2.03 9.24
C ARG A 10 31.95 3.09 10.15
N ALA A 11 32.73 3.99 10.70
CA ALA A 11 32.26 5.09 11.55
C ALA A 11 31.31 6.02 10.78
N ARG A 12 31.66 6.39 9.54
CA ARG A 12 30.77 7.19 8.66
C ARG A 12 29.45 6.48 8.37
N SER A 13 29.48 5.18 8.08
CA SER A 13 28.26 4.39 7.81
C SER A 13 27.35 4.33 9.05
N ILE A 14 27.91 4.15 10.25
CA ILE A 14 27.16 4.15 11.50
C ILE A 14 26.53 5.55 11.74
N GLY A 15 27.29 6.62 11.54
CA GLY A 15 26.78 7.98 11.67
C GLY A 15 25.61 8.27 10.70
N CYS A 16 25.70 7.83 9.44
CA CYS A 16 24.61 7.97 8.47
C CYS A 16 23.37 7.17 8.87
N ILE A 17 23.52 5.95 9.38
CA ILE A 17 22.39 5.15 9.85
C ILE A 17 21.73 5.79 11.06
N ALA A 18 22.52 6.30 12.02
CA ALA A 18 22.01 6.98 13.19
C ALA A 18 21.22 8.25 12.81
N LEU A 19 21.79 9.07 11.92
CA LEU A 19 21.11 10.27 11.41
C LEU A 19 19.81 9.91 10.68
N PHE A 20 19.85 8.89 9.80
CA PHE A 20 18.66 8.39 9.12
C PHE A 20 17.57 7.96 10.12
N ALA A 21 17.96 7.21 11.15
CA ALA A 21 17.00 6.75 12.17
C ALA A 21 16.39 7.93 12.94
N ILE A 22 17.19 8.93 13.32
CA ILE A 22 16.70 10.13 14.03
C ILE A 22 15.71 10.90 13.13
N LEU A 23 16.05 11.14 11.88
CA LEU A 23 15.19 11.88 10.95
C LEU A 23 13.91 11.10 10.63
N LEU A 24 14.01 9.79 10.41
CA LEU A 24 12.82 8.95 10.21
C LEU A 24 11.90 8.94 11.45
N LEU A 25 12.46 8.90 12.65
CA LEU A 25 11.65 8.99 13.88
C LEU A 25 11.02 10.37 14.04
N ALA A 26 11.69 11.45 13.61
CA ALA A 26 11.09 12.79 13.57
C ALA A 26 9.91 12.85 12.60
N ASP A 27 10.03 12.22 11.41
CA ASP A 27 8.93 12.11 10.44
C ASP A 27 7.77 11.27 10.98
N VAL A 28 8.06 10.14 11.66
CA VAL A 28 7.06 9.31 12.36
C VAL A 28 6.32 10.14 13.41
N TYR A 29 7.06 10.91 14.22
CA TYR A 29 6.45 11.81 15.20
C TYR A 29 5.59 12.89 14.51
N GLY A 30 6.07 13.47 13.41
CA GLY A 30 5.32 14.44 12.62
C GLY A 30 4.02 13.85 12.04
N CYS A 31 4.07 12.63 11.52
CA CYS A 31 2.87 11.90 11.06
C CYS A 31 1.92 11.60 12.22
N PHE A 32 2.47 11.20 13.37
CA PHE A 32 1.68 10.96 14.58
C PHE A 32 0.97 12.21 15.07
N GLN A 33 1.58 13.37 15.03
CA GLN A 33 0.97 14.63 15.47
C GLN A 33 -0.04 15.22 14.50
N ARG A 34 0.01 14.81 13.21
CA ARG A 34 -0.82 15.37 12.13
C ARG A 34 -1.61 14.30 11.38
N PRO A 35 -2.44 13.51 12.12
CA PRO A 35 -3.27 12.48 11.47
C PRO A 35 -4.26 13.11 10.51
N ARG A 36 -4.59 12.38 9.45
CA ARG A 36 -5.67 12.71 8.52
C ARG A 36 -6.76 11.67 8.62
N THR A 37 -7.98 12.12 8.71
CA THR A 37 -9.16 11.27 8.79
C THR A 37 -10.10 11.55 7.63
N GLY A 38 -11.04 10.65 7.45
CA GLY A 38 -12.15 10.77 6.54
C GLY A 38 -13.25 9.80 6.98
N LEU A 39 -14.31 9.72 6.21
CA LEU A 39 -15.43 8.80 6.46
C LEU A 39 -14.96 7.36 6.70
N ASP A 40 -13.96 6.91 5.94
CA ASP A 40 -13.39 5.57 6.07
C ASP A 40 -12.85 5.31 7.48
N THR A 41 -12.22 6.30 8.11
CA THR A 41 -11.62 6.18 9.44
C THR A 41 -12.67 5.83 10.50
N VAL A 42 -13.82 6.52 10.51
CA VAL A 42 -14.85 6.25 11.50
C VAL A 42 -15.52 4.90 11.31
N PHE A 43 -15.62 4.40 10.07
CA PHE A 43 -16.05 3.02 9.83
C PHE A 43 -15.05 2.00 10.40
N TYR A 44 -13.73 2.23 10.26
CA TYR A 44 -12.74 1.35 10.88
C TYR A 44 -12.78 1.42 12.41
N VAL A 45 -12.93 2.61 13.00
CA VAL A 45 -13.13 2.73 14.46
C VAL A 45 -14.39 1.97 14.88
N SER A 46 -15.50 2.10 14.16
CA SER A 46 -16.71 1.34 14.44
C SER A 46 -16.47 -0.18 14.38
N LEU A 47 -15.74 -0.67 13.35
CA LEU A 47 -15.39 -2.09 13.26
C LEU A 47 -14.56 -2.59 14.43
N LEU A 48 -13.65 -1.76 14.97
CA LEU A 48 -12.87 -2.09 16.17
C LEU A 48 -13.74 -2.21 17.43
N HIS A 49 -14.91 -1.56 17.43
CA HIS A 49 -15.91 -1.60 18.51
C HIS A 49 -17.13 -2.49 18.19
N GLY A 50 -16.95 -3.50 17.35
CA GLY A 50 -17.97 -4.50 17.02
C GLY A 50 -18.88 -4.17 15.84
N GLY A 51 -18.64 -3.05 15.14
CA GLY A 51 -19.31 -2.71 13.89
C GLY A 51 -20.80 -2.34 14.03
N SER A 52 -21.26 -1.91 15.20
CA SER A 52 -22.63 -1.45 15.41
C SER A 52 -22.81 0.00 14.93
N GLN A 53 -24.05 0.36 14.59
CA GLN A 53 -24.38 1.75 14.23
C GLN A 53 -24.15 2.72 15.40
N ASP A 54 -24.35 2.28 16.63
CA ASP A 54 -24.08 3.11 17.81
C ASP A 54 -22.59 3.35 18.00
N ALA A 55 -21.75 2.32 17.79
CA ALA A 55 -20.30 2.48 17.78
C ALA A 55 -19.84 3.47 16.69
N PHE A 56 -20.48 3.44 15.51
CA PHE A 56 -20.21 4.38 14.44
C PHE A 56 -20.61 5.81 14.81
N ARG A 57 -21.83 6.01 15.35
CA ARG A 57 -22.30 7.34 15.81
C ARG A 57 -21.39 7.90 16.91
N THR A 58 -20.98 7.04 17.84
CA THR A 58 -20.01 7.41 18.88
C THR A 58 -18.68 7.81 18.28
N ALA A 59 -18.15 7.06 17.31
CA ALA A 59 -16.90 7.41 16.63
C ALA A 59 -16.99 8.76 15.90
N VAL A 60 -18.11 9.05 15.23
CA VAL A 60 -18.35 10.37 14.59
C VAL A 60 -18.41 11.48 15.65
N ALA A 61 -19.11 11.28 16.75
CA ALA A 61 -19.27 12.28 17.79
C ALA A 61 -17.97 12.59 18.55
N THR A 62 -17.10 11.59 18.73
CA THR A 62 -15.85 11.72 19.50
C THR A 62 -14.62 11.99 18.63
N CYS A 63 -14.79 12.10 17.32
CA CYS A 63 -13.66 12.28 16.38
C CYS A 63 -12.83 13.52 16.74
N ASP A 64 -13.47 14.65 17.00
CA ASP A 64 -12.79 15.93 17.31
C ASP A 64 -12.08 15.89 18.66
N ASP A 65 -12.64 15.17 19.64
CA ASP A 65 -12.04 15.01 20.97
C ASP A 65 -10.80 14.10 20.95
N GLN A 66 -10.78 13.13 20.04
CA GLN A 66 -9.73 12.12 19.95
C GLN A 66 -8.56 12.52 19.05
N LEU A 67 -8.74 13.54 18.21
CA LEU A 67 -7.76 13.99 17.25
C LEU A 67 -7.48 15.49 17.42
N PRO A 68 -6.22 15.92 17.32
CA PRO A 68 -5.85 17.31 17.53
C PRO A 68 -6.56 18.23 16.53
N VAL A 69 -7.39 19.15 17.01
CA VAL A 69 -8.12 20.16 16.20
C VAL A 69 -7.18 21.02 15.36
N ALA A 70 -5.96 21.29 15.85
CA ALA A 70 -4.96 22.13 15.19
C ALA A 70 -4.55 21.67 13.77
N TYR A 71 -4.93 20.46 13.36
CA TYR A 71 -4.49 19.85 12.10
C TYR A 71 -5.65 19.31 11.26
N ASN A 72 -6.86 19.80 11.46
CA ASN A 72 -8.04 19.44 10.68
C ASN A 72 -8.30 17.91 10.65
N GLY A 73 -8.10 17.27 11.79
CA GLY A 73 -8.23 15.81 11.91
C GLY A 73 -9.59 15.31 11.43
N CYS A 74 -10.66 16.02 11.76
CA CYS A 74 -12.04 15.65 11.44
C CYS A 74 -12.79 16.68 10.57
N ASP A 75 -12.15 17.73 10.08
CA ASP A 75 -12.81 18.82 9.30
C ASP A 75 -13.46 18.29 8.02
N SER A 76 -12.86 17.31 7.37
CA SER A 76 -13.48 16.64 6.21
C SER A 76 -14.79 15.92 6.56
N MET A 77 -15.10 15.79 7.86
CA MET A 77 -16.32 15.17 8.35
C MET A 77 -17.46 16.20 8.49
N GLU A 78 -17.16 17.50 8.65
CA GLU A 78 -18.21 18.53 8.83
C GLU A 78 -19.17 18.59 7.66
N GLU A 79 -18.62 18.50 6.43
CA GLU A 79 -19.42 18.53 5.20
C GLU A 79 -20.32 17.28 5.07
N ILE A 80 -19.87 16.13 5.57
CA ILE A 80 -20.58 14.85 5.43
C ILE A 80 -21.33 14.43 6.70
N ARG A 81 -21.18 15.12 7.85
CA ARG A 81 -21.93 14.85 9.09
C ARG A 81 -23.44 14.82 8.91
N PRO A 82 -24.07 15.75 8.16
CA PRO A 82 -25.51 15.69 7.93
C PRO A 82 -25.95 14.43 7.19
N GLU A 83 -25.16 14.01 6.17
CA GLU A 83 -25.43 12.79 5.42
C GLU A 83 -25.28 11.53 6.29
N ILE A 84 -24.23 11.49 7.12
CA ILE A 84 -23.96 10.39 8.05
C ILE A 84 -25.06 10.28 9.11
N ALA A 85 -25.51 11.41 9.64
CA ALA A 85 -26.60 11.45 10.62
C ALA A 85 -27.91 10.92 10.04
N ALA A 86 -28.10 11.07 8.73
CA ALA A 86 -29.28 10.59 8.01
C ALA A 86 -29.21 9.09 7.65
N TYR A 87 -28.09 8.39 7.87
CA TYR A 87 -28.00 6.97 7.54
C TYR A 87 -29.03 6.14 8.32
N SER A 88 -29.89 5.48 7.58
CA SER A 88 -30.72 4.41 8.13
C SER A 88 -29.84 3.23 8.58
N PRO A 89 -30.35 2.32 9.43
CA PRO A 89 -29.63 1.09 9.76
C PRO A 89 -29.24 0.27 8.53
N ALA A 90 -30.06 0.28 7.47
CA ALA A 90 -29.81 -0.42 6.22
C ALA A 90 -28.66 0.24 5.43
N ASP A 91 -28.62 1.59 5.37
CA ASP A 91 -27.54 2.34 4.73
C ASP A 91 -26.21 2.08 5.44
N TYR A 92 -26.20 2.15 6.77
CA TYR A 92 -25.02 1.86 7.56
C TYR A 92 -24.50 0.43 7.32
N ALA A 93 -25.39 -0.57 7.40
CA ALA A 93 -25.02 -1.96 7.17
C ALA A 93 -24.45 -2.20 5.76
N THR A 94 -24.98 -1.50 4.76
CA THR A 94 -24.48 -1.55 3.39
C THR A 94 -23.11 -0.90 3.29
N MET A 95 -22.93 0.29 3.88
CA MET A 95 -21.65 1.00 3.88
C MET A 95 -20.55 0.22 4.61
N LEU A 96 -20.85 -0.42 5.73
CA LEU A 96 -19.89 -1.19 6.52
C LEU A 96 -19.18 -2.27 5.68
N ARG A 97 -19.88 -2.86 4.70
CA ARG A 97 -19.34 -3.89 3.81
C ARG A 97 -18.17 -3.40 2.92
N PHE A 98 -18.05 -2.09 2.65
CA PHE A 98 -16.88 -1.53 1.95
C PHE A 98 -15.60 -1.62 2.75
N TYR A 99 -15.70 -1.72 4.07
CA TYR A 99 -14.57 -1.67 5.00
C TYR A 99 -14.18 -3.05 5.54
N THR A 100 -15.13 -3.99 5.63
CA THR A 100 -14.87 -5.36 6.09
C THR A 100 -13.96 -6.16 5.15
N VAL A 101 -13.82 -5.76 3.89
CA VAL A 101 -12.99 -6.42 2.88
C VAL A 101 -11.47 -6.31 3.10
N LYS A 102 -11.05 -5.63 4.18
CA LYS A 102 -9.63 -5.44 4.53
C LYS A 102 -9.34 -6.07 5.92
N PRO A 103 -9.53 -7.39 6.07
CA PRO A 103 -9.52 -8.05 7.38
C PRO A 103 -8.19 -7.94 8.11
N MET A 104 -7.06 -7.93 7.40
CA MET A 104 -5.74 -7.78 8.00
C MET A 104 -5.57 -6.42 8.67
N TYR A 105 -6.09 -5.34 8.07
CA TYR A 105 -6.02 -4.00 8.66
C TYR A 105 -6.83 -3.93 9.96
N VAL A 106 -8.07 -4.42 9.93
CA VAL A 106 -8.94 -4.46 11.11
C VAL A 106 -8.33 -5.34 12.21
N TRP A 107 -7.74 -6.47 11.84
CA TRP A 107 -7.08 -7.38 12.79
C TRP A 107 -5.85 -6.74 13.45
N VAL A 108 -4.93 -6.15 12.68
CA VAL A 108 -3.72 -5.48 13.21
C VAL A 108 -4.11 -4.30 14.09
N ALA A 109 -5.01 -3.43 13.63
CA ALA A 109 -5.50 -2.31 14.41
C ALA A 109 -6.23 -2.79 15.69
N GLY A 110 -6.99 -3.89 15.61
CA GLY A 110 -7.65 -4.50 16.76
C GLY A 110 -6.68 -5.04 17.81
N LEU A 111 -5.54 -5.61 17.40
CA LEU A 111 -4.49 -6.01 18.34
C LEU A 111 -3.89 -4.79 19.05
N ILE A 112 -3.64 -3.70 18.32
CA ILE A 112 -3.13 -2.45 18.90
C ILE A 112 -4.19 -1.83 19.82
N ALA A 113 -5.48 -1.86 19.44
CA ALA A 113 -6.56 -1.34 20.26
C ALA A 113 -6.63 -2.01 21.64
N ARG A 114 -6.36 -3.32 21.72
CA ARG A 114 -6.28 -4.03 23.01
C ARG A 114 -5.15 -3.48 23.93
N VAL A 115 -4.03 -3.07 23.32
CA VAL A 115 -2.89 -2.50 24.06
C VAL A 115 -3.18 -1.08 24.53
N VAL A 116 -3.94 -0.30 23.73
CA VAL A 116 -4.26 1.11 24.05
C VAL A 116 -5.64 1.28 24.70
N HIS A 117 -6.04 0.31 25.52
CA HIS A 117 -7.27 0.34 26.31
C HIS A 117 -8.56 0.60 25.50
N GLY A 118 -8.64 0.07 24.30
CA GLY A 118 -9.83 0.17 23.44
C GLY A 118 -9.92 1.48 22.64
N ASN A 119 -8.96 2.40 22.70
CA ASN A 119 -9.01 3.63 21.92
C ASN A 119 -8.80 3.33 20.42
N GLY A 120 -9.90 3.32 19.64
CA GLY A 120 -9.88 2.98 18.22
C GLY A 120 -9.12 3.98 17.36
N PHE A 121 -9.26 5.29 17.61
CA PHE A 121 -8.51 6.32 16.86
C PHE A 121 -7.01 6.21 17.11
N LEU A 122 -6.59 6.04 18.36
CA LEU A 122 -5.19 5.86 18.72
C LEU A 122 -4.62 4.57 18.09
N ALA A 123 -5.41 3.49 18.06
CA ALA A 123 -5.01 2.24 17.43
C ALA A 123 -4.76 2.39 15.92
N LEU A 124 -5.66 3.06 15.20
CA LEU A 124 -5.47 3.34 13.77
C LEU A 124 -4.27 4.25 13.53
N ARG A 125 -4.10 5.28 14.36
CA ARG A 125 -2.97 6.21 14.31
C ARG A 125 -1.63 5.48 14.50
N LEU A 126 -1.53 4.62 15.51
CA LEU A 126 -0.34 3.80 15.72
C LEU A 126 -0.11 2.81 14.57
N THR A 127 -1.18 2.20 14.04
CA THR A 127 -1.06 1.32 12.87
C THR A 127 -0.45 2.06 11.68
N SER A 128 -0.89 3.27 11.38
CA SER A 128 -0.39 4.07 10.26
C SER A 128 1.06 4.50 10.46
N VAL A 129 1.43 5.03 11.64
CA VAL A 129 2.80 5.50 11.87
C VAL A 129 3.81 4.34 11.99
N LEU A 130 3.42 3.20 12.57
CA LEU A 130 4.27 2.01 12.60
C LEU A 130 4.47 1.43 11.20
N SER A 131 3.43 1.49 10.36
CA SER A 131 3.53 1.11 8.95
C SER A 131 4.49 2.03 8.20
N PHE A 132 4.40 3.34 8.40
CA PHE A 132 5.31 4.33 7.82
C PHE A 132 6.77 4.09 8.26
N LEU A 133 7.01 3.83 9.54
CA LEU A 133 8.32 3.46 10.05
C LEU A 133 8.86 2.21 9.34
N ALA A 134 8.04 1.16 9.26
CA ALA A 134 8.42 -0.08 8.58
C ALA A 134 8.75 0.14 7.10
N ILE A 135 7.98 0.99 6.39
CA ILE A 135 8.25 1.37 5.00
C ILE A 135 9.62 2.04 4.90
N GLY A 136 9.91 3.06 5.71
CA GLY A 136 11.18 3.78 5.69
C GLY A 136 12.39 2.86 5.96
N LEU A 137 12.29 1.98 6.95
CA LEU A 137 13.32 1.00 7.27
C LEU A 137 13.53 0.00 6.13
N MET A 138 12.45 -0.52 5.55
CA MET A 138 12.53 -1.47 4.43
C MET A 138 13.10 -0.83 3.17
N LEU A 139 12.78 0.43 2.88
CA LEU A 139 13.37 1.20 1.80
C LEU A 139 14.89 1.30 1.96
N ALA A 140 15.36 1.73 3.14
CA ALA A 140 16.79 1.83 3.42
C ALA A 140 17.48 0.46 3.28
N LEU A 141 16.89 -0.60 3.84
CA LEU A 141 17.41 -1.96 3.75
C LEU A 141 17.49 -2.45 2.30
N TRP A 142 16.46 -2.21 1.50
CA TRP A 142 16.43 -2.67 0.12
C TRP A 142 17.40 -1.88 -0.77
N LEU A 143 17.43 -0.54 -0.64
CA LEU A 143 18.35 0.32 -1.39
C LEU A 143 19.82 0.04 -1.07
N ARG A 144 20.15 -0.36 0.17
CA ARG A 144 21.53 -0.78 0.54
C ARG A 144 22.05 -2.00 -0.22
N ARG A 145 21.17 -2.77 -0.87
CA ARG A 145 21.60 -3.85 -1.79
C ARG A 145 22.22 -3.31 -3.08
N HIS A 146 21.90 -2.06 -3.43
CA HIS A 146 22.25 -1.48 -4.72
C HIS A 146 23.09 -0.21 -4.61
N LEU A 147 23.01 0.50 -3.49
CA LEU A 147 23.69 1.76 -3.22
C LEU A 147 24.58 1.64 -1.98
N SER A 148 25.56 2.57 -1.87
CA SER A 148 26.32 2.73 -0.62
C SER A 148 25.38 3.11 0.53
N THR A 149 25.76 2.78 1.77
CA THR A 149 24.92 3.06 2.96
C THR A 149 24.48 4.53 3.05
N PRO A 150 25.35 5.55 2.86
CA PRO A 150 24.92 6.94 2.88
C PRO A 150 23.91 7.27 1.78
N ALA A 151 24.15 6.81 0.55
CA ALA A 151 23.25 7.04 -0.57
C ALA A 151 21.90 6.34 -0.38
N ALA A 152 21.89 5.12 0.13
CA ALA A 152 20.66 4.37 0.45
C ALA A 152 19.82 5.06 1.53
N CYS A 153 20.46 5.53 2.62
CA CYS A 153 19.80 6.28 3.68
C CYS A 153 19.22 7.60 3.15
N LEU A 154 19.99 8.33 2.34
CA LEU A 154 19.53 9.59 1.74
C LEU A 154 18.33 9.38 0.82
N VAL A 155 18.41 8.43 -0.12
CA VAL A 155 17.32 8.14 -1.06
C VAL A 155 16.08 7.63 -0.30
N ALA A 156 16.25 6.76 0.70
CA ALA A 156 15.13 6.28 1.51
C ALA A 156 14.45 7.43 2.27
N LEU A 157 15.23 8.37 2.83
CA LEU A 157 14.69 9.54 3.52
C LEU A 157 13.98 10.49 2.57
N LEU A 158 14.56 10.77 1.40
CA LEU A 158 13.91 11.60 0.38
C LEU A 158 12.59 10.99 -0.06
N LEU A 159 12.53 9.67 -0.27
CA LEU A 159 11.29 8.96 -0.60
C LEU A 159 10.28 9.01 0.54
N ALA A 160 10.70 8.76 1.78
CA ALA A 160 9.83 8.83 2.94
C ALA A 160 9.20 10.23 3.08
N ASN A 161 9.93 11.29 2.70
CA ASN A 161 9.47 12.67 2.74
C ASN A 161 8.69 13.12 1.48
N THR A 162 8.47 12.25 0.50
CA THR A 162 7.52 12.58 -0.57
C THR A 162 6.10 12.66 0.00
N PRO A 163 5.27 13.60 -0.50
CA PRO A 163 3.88 13.71 -0.04
C PRO A 163 3.13 12.39 -0.08
N GLN A 164 3.35 11.58 -1.13
CA GLN A 164 2.71 10.30 -1.34
C GLN A 164 3.02 9.28 -0.24
N VAL A 165 4.29 9.19 0.18
CA VAL A 165 4.73 8.27 1.23
C VAL A 165 4.38 8.82 2.61
N MET A 166 4.56 10.12 2.85
CA MET A 166 4.16 10.75 4.12
C MET A 166 2.66 10.61 4.39
N ASP A 167 1.84 10.71 3.37
CA ASP A 167 0.39 10.55 3.50
C ASP A 167 0.00 9.14 3.97
N LEU A 168 0.78 8.11 3.64
CA LEU A 168 0.55 6.76 4.20
C LEU A 168 0.71 6.68 5.72
N GLY A 169 1.57 7.53 6.31
CA GLY A 169 1.74 7.63 7.76
C GLY A 169 0.68 8.50 8.43
N LYS A 170 0.11 9.48 7.71
CA LYS A 170 -0.88 10.42 8.24
C LYS A 170 -2.31 9.91 8.12
N TRP A 171 -2.69 9.30 6.98
CA TRP A 171 -4.02 8.75 6.79
C TRP A 171 -4.25 7.51 7.66
N LEU A 172 -5.35 7.51 8.40
CA LEU A 172 -5.75 6.39 9.25
C LEU A 172 -6.47 5.32 8.43
N LEU A 173 -5.76 4.77 7.43
CA LEU A 173 -6.28 3.90 6.39
C LEU A 173 -5.35 2.70 6.14
N PRO A 174 -5.83 1.64 5.48
CA PRO A 174 -5.07 0.40 5.26
C PRO A 174 -3.90 0.53 4.28
N ASP A 175 -3.78 1.65 3.56
CA ASP A 175 -2.77 1.84 2.52
C ASP A 175 -1.33 1.71 3.03
N GLY A 176 -1.06 2.34 4.18
CA GLY A 176 0.25 2.26 4.85
C GLY A 176 0.61 0.83 5.24
N LEU A 177 -0.32 0.11 5.90
CA LEU A 177 -0.11 -1.28 6.29
C LEU A 177 0.09 -2.19 5.08
N SER A 178 -0.68 -1.97 4.02
CA SER A 178 -0.55 -2.72 2.78
C SER A 178 0.85 -2.61 2.19
N LEU A 179 1.41 -1.41 2.09
CA LEU A 179 2.77 -1.21 1.59
C LEU A 179 3.82 -1.74 2.57
N ALA A 180 3.62 -1.55 3.88
CA ALA A 180 4.52 -2.07 4.93
C ALA A 180 4.63 -3.60 4.92
N LEU A 181 3.59 -4.32 4.51
CA LEU A 181 3.61 -5.77 4.31
C LEU A 181 4.19 -6.16 2.94
N MET A 182 3.88 -5.37 1.91
CA MET A 182 4.28 -5.65 0.54
C MET A 182 5.80 -5.58 0.35
N LEU A 183 6.45 -4.55 0.89
CA LEU A 183 7.89 -4.36 0.72
C LEU A 183 8.74 -5.51 1.30
N PRO A 184 8.55 -5.96 2.56
CA PRO A 184 9.28 -7.13 3.06
C PRO A 184 8.94 -8.41 2.31
N ALA A 185 7.68 -8.62 1.88
CA ALA A 185 7.31 -9.78 1.08
C ALA A 185 8.08 -9.80 -0.25
N ILE A 186 8.13 -8.67 -0.97
CA ILE A 186 8.89 -8.54 -2.21
C ILE A 186 10.38 -8.79 -1.95
N TYR A 187 10.96 -8.17 -0.92
CA TYR A 187 12.36 -8.37 -0.56
C TYR A 187 12.69 -9.83 -0.27
N LEU A 188 11.86 -10.50 0.54
CA LEU A 188 12.01 -11.92 0.85
C LEU A 188 11.93 -12.80 -0.40
N ILE A 189 10.97 -12.55 -1.29
CA ILE A 189 10.78 -13.30 -2.53
C ILE A 189 12.00 -13.16 -3.46
N LEU A 190 12.59 -11.98 -3.53
CA LEU A 190 13.73 -11.72 -4.40
C LEU A 190 15.04 -12.28 -3.87
N TYR A 191 15.30 -12.14 -2.57
CA TYR A 191 16.66 -12.32 -2.05
C TYR A 191 16.82 -13.46 -1.03
N VAL A 192 15.72 -13.93 -0.42
CA VAL A 192 15.80 -14.89 0.69
C VAL A 192 15.14 -16.21 0.36
N VAL A 193 13.91 -16.16 -0.11
CA VAL A 193 13.08 -17.35 -0.31
C VAL A 193 13.43 -18.04 -1.63
N ARG A 194 13.85 -19.32 -1.56
CA ARG A 194 14.12 -20.14 -2.74
C ARG A 194 12.88 -20.93 -3.19
N SER A 195 12.07 -21.41 -2.26
CA SER A 195 10.88 -22.22 -2.55
C SER A 195 9.79 -21.41 -3.27
N THR A 196 9.36 -21.89 -4.43
CA THR A 196 8.26 -21.28 -5.20
C THR A 196 6.96 -21.24 -4.40
N TRP A 197 6.66 -22.31 -3.64
CA TRP A 197 5.44 -22.38 -2.83
C TRP A 197 5.42 -21.33 -1.72
N LEU A 198 6.55 -21.11 -1.05
CA LEU A 198 6.65 -20.09 -0.02
C LEU A 198 6.54 -18.67 -0.62
N LYS A 199 7.07 -18.46 -1.84
CA LYS A 199 6.86 -17.19 -2.58
C LYS A 199 5.37 -16.94 -2.86
N LEU A 200 4.66 -17.98 -3.33
CA LEU A 200 3.22 -17.89 -3.58
C LEU A 200 2.43 -17.66 -2.28
N ALA A 201 2.81 -18.32 -1.19
CA ALA A 201 2.18 -18.09 0.12
C ALA A 201 2.36 -16.65 0.61
N LEU A 202 3.56 -16.06 0.47
CA LEU A 202 3.81 -14.65 0.80
C LEU A 202 2.94 -13.71 -0.04
N LEU A 203 2.76 -14.00 -1.34
CA LEU A 203 1.88 -13.21 -2.21
C LEU A 203 0.41 -13.36 -1.83
N ALA A 204 -0.02 -14.55 -1.38
CA ALA A 204 -1.42 -14.80 -1.01
C ALA A 204 -1.88 -14.05 0.26
N ILE A 205 -0.95 -13.59 1.10
CA ILE A 205 -1.27 -12.82 2.32
C ILE A 205 -1.58 -11.35 1.99
N LEU A 206 -0.96 -10.78 0.96
CA LEU A 206 -1.05 -9.35 0.66
C LEU A 206 -2.48 -8.85 0.33
N PRO A 207 -3.34 -9.61 -0.36
CA PRO A 207 -4.72 -9.20 -0.61
C PRO A 207 -5.58 -9.10 0.66
N LEU A 208 -5.19 -9.72 1.78
CA LEU A 208 -5.90 -9.57 3.06
C LEU A 208 -5.75 -8.16 3.64
N ALA A 209 -4.64 -7.46 3.33
CA ALA A 209 -4.46 -6.06 3.69
C ALA A 209 -5.26 -5.14 2.77
N ARG A 210 -5.26 -5.47 1.45
CA ARG A 210 -6.03 -4.75 0.43
C ARG A 210 -6.37 -5.70 -0.73
N PRO A 211 -7.66 -5.90 -1.06
CA PRO A 211 -8.08 -6.83 -2.11
C PRO A 211 -7.47 -6.53 -3.49
N ASP A 212 -7.25 -5.26 -3.81
CA ASP A 212 -6.67 -4.83 -5.08
C ASP A 212 -5.19 -5.23 -5.26
N ASN A 213 -4.47 -5.56 -4.19
CA ASN A 213 -3.15 -6.18 -4.29
C ASN A 213 -3.18 -7.54 -5.02
N LEU A 214 -4.35 -8.19 -5.09
CA LEU A 214 -4.49 -9.48 -5.78
C LEU A 214 -4.05 -9.39 -7.25
N ILE A 215 -4.33 -8.27 -7.92
CA ILE A 215 -3.93 -8.05 -9.31
C ILE A 215 -2.41 -8.15 -9.46
N PHE A 216 -1.67 -7.42 -8.64
CA PHE A 216 -0.21 -7.46 -8.64
C PHE A 216 0.32 -8.85 -8.27
N CYS A 217 -0.24 -9.46 -7.23
CA CYS A 217 0.19 -10.78 -6.76
C CYS A 217 0.00 -11.86 -7.82
N VAL A 218 -1.12 -11.85 -8.53
CA VAL A 218 -1.40 -12.81 -9.61
C VAL A 218 -0.45 -12.61 -10.79
N LEU A 219 -0.26 -11.37 -11.24
CA LEU A 219 0.63 -11.08 -12.36
C LEU A 219 2.08 -11.45 -12.05
N TRP A 220 2.56 -11.12 -10.85
CA TRP A 220 3.92 -11.49 -10.47
C TRP A 220 4.07 -13.00 -10.23
N ALA A 221 3.12 -13.64 -9.57
CA ALA A 221 3.09 -15.09 -9.44
C ALA A 221 3.08 -15.81 -10.80
N ALA A 222 2.32 -15.29 -11.77
CA ALA A 222 2.31 -15.83 -13.13
C ALA A 222 3.70 -15.76 -13.78
N LEU A 223 4.42 -14.65 -13.65
CA LEU A 223 5.79 -14.51 -14.14
C LEU A 223 6.77 -15.47 -13.42
N LEU A 224 6.65 -15.62 -12.10
CA LEU A 224 7.46 -16.57 -11.32
C LEU A 224 7.21 -18.01 -11.77
N LEU A 225 5.96 -18.41 -11.96
CA LEU A 225 5.58 -19.76 -12.43
C LEU A 225 5.97 -19.99 -13.88
N TRP A 226 5.80 -18.99 -14.74
CA TRP A 226 6.23 -19.06 -16.15
C TRP A 226 7.71 -19.40 -16.29
N ARG A 227 8.54 -18.88 -15.39
CA ARG A 227 9.99 -19.10 -15.41
C ARG A 227 10.45 -20.34 -14.69
N SER A 228 9.68 -20.86 -13.74
CA SER A 228 10.12 -21.96 -12.89
C SER A 228 10.19 -23.31 -13.61
N ASN A 229 9.30 -23.57 -14.58
CA ASN A 229 9.27 -24.83 -15.33
C ASN A 229 8.56 -24.62 -16.68
N PRO A 230 9.29 -24.65 -17.80
CA PRO A 230 8.72 -24.39 -19.14
C PRO A 230 7.72 -25.46 -19.60
N ARG A 231 7.86 -26.74 -19.13
CA ARG A 231 6.98 -27.83 -19.59
C ARG A 231 5.56 -27.76 -19.03
N HIS A 232 5.39 -27.20 -17.82
CA HIS A 232 4.10 -27.14 -17.11
C HIS A 232 3.62 -25.72 -16.84
N ARG A 233 4.08 -24.72 -17.62
CA ARG A 233 3.74 -23.32 -17.38
C ARG A 233 2.26 -23.02 -17.53
N TRP A 234 1.63 -23.50 -18.60
CA TRP A 234 0.21 -23.21 -18.86
C TRP A 234 -0.73 -23.80 -17.82
N PRO A 235 -0.65 -25.12 -17.46
CA PRO A 235 -1.48 -25.67 -16.39
C PRO A 235 -1.32 -24.91 -15.07
N ARG A 236 -0.11 -24.47 -14.72
CA ARG A 236 0.14 -23.70 -13.49
C ARG A 236 -0.46 -22.30 -13.51
N ILE A 237 -0.41 -21.61 -14.66
CA ILE A 237 -1.04 -20.29 -14.81
C ILE A 237 -2.56 -20.40 -14.77
N ILE A 238 -3.13 -21.41 -15.40
CA ILE A 238 -4.57 -21.67 -15.33
C ILE A 238 -4.98 -21.99 -13.88
N ALA A 239 -4.22 -22.85 -13.18
CA ALA A 239 -4.47 -23.14 -11.77
C ALA A 239 -4.32 -21.91 -10.88
N LEU A 240 -3.35 -21.03 -11.16
CA LEU A 240 -3.19 -19.75 -10.47
C LEU A 240 -4.42 -18.85 -10.70
N GLY A 241 -4.90 -18.73 -11.93
CA GLY A 241 -6.10 -17.95 -12.26
C GLY A 241 -7.34 -18.49 -11.55
N ALA A 242 -7.56 -19.80 -11.59
CA ALA A 242 -8.66 -20.44 -10.87
C ALA A 242 -8.52 -20.25 -9.33
N GLY A 243 -7.32 -20.39 -8.80
CA GLY A 243 -7.03 -20.15 -7.38
C GLY A 243 -7.27 -18.70 -6.97
N ALA A 244 -6.88 -17.72 -7.79
CA ALA A 244 -7.12 -16.31 -7.53
C ALA A 244 -8.62 -15.97 -7.57
N PHE A 245 -9.36 -16.56 -8.51
CA PHE A 245 -10.82 -16.42 -8.57
C PHE A 245 -11.49 -17.02 -7.33
N ALA A 246 -11.12 -18.25 -6.95
CA ALA A 246 -11.65 -18.91 -5.75
C ALA A 246 -11.30 -18.11 -4.49
N TYR A 247 -10.06 -17.62 -4.38
CA TYR A 247 -9.62 -16.77 -3.27
C TYR A 247 -10.48 -15.52 -3.14
N ASN A 248 -10.70 -14.80 -4.26
CA ASN A 248 -11.53 -13.59 -4.27
C ASN A 248 -12.99 -13.90 -3.90
N ALA A 249 -13.55 -15.02 -4.39
CA ALA A 249 -14.90 -15.45 -4.06
C ALA A 249 -15.04 -15.81 -2.58
N ILE A 250 -14.08 -16.56 -2.01
CA ILE A 250 -14.06 -16.92 -0.59
C ILE A 250 -13.91 -15.67 0.28
N LEU A 251 -12.97 -14.79 -0.03
CA LEU A 251 -12.78 -13.54 0.70
C LEU A 251 -14.04 -12.67 0.63
N GLY A 252 -14.61 -12.51 -0.56
CA GLY A 252 -15.83 -11.74 -0.76
C GLY A 252 -17.01 -12.30 0.03
N HIS A 253 -17.16 -13.62 0.04
CA HIS A 253 -18.21 -14.27 0.82
C HIS A 253 -17.98 -14.11 2.33
N ALA A 254 -16.77 -14.37 2.82
CA ALA A 254 -16.41 -14.27 4.23
C ALA A 254 -16.51 -12.83 4.80
N THR A 255 -16.27 -11.83 3.95
CA THR A 255 -16.35 -10.42 4.34
C THR A 255 -17.66 -9.74 3.95
N HIS A 256 -18.60 -10.50 3.37
CA HIS A 256 -19.86 -9.97 2.83
C HIS A 256 -19.66 -8.82 1.85
N ALA A 257 -18.59 -8.89 1.03
CA ALA A 257 -18.22 -7.85 0.08
C ALA A 257 -19.36 -7.54 -0.89
N LEU A 258 -19.47 -6.26 -1.23
CA LEU A 258 -20.39 -5.81 -2.27
C LEU A 258 -19.86 -6.16 -3.66
N SER A 259 -20.75 -6.26 -4.63
CA SER A 259 -20.34 -6.49 -6.02
C SER A 259 -19.47 -5.35 -6.55
N TYR A 260 -18.61 -5.67 -7.52
CA TYR A 260 -17.74 -4.69 -8.16
C TYR A 260 -18.52 -3.49 -8.73
N GLY A 261 -19.67 -3.74 -9.38
CA GLY A 261 -20.50 -2.67 -9.95
C GLY A 261 -20.97 -1.67 -8.90
N ILE A 262 -21.41 -2.15 -7.73
CA ILE A 262 -21.81 -1.30 -6.60
C ILE A 262 -20.62 -0.47 -6.11
N PHE A 263 -19.46 -1.11 -5.94
CA PHE A 263 -18.25 -0.43 -5.49
C PHE A 263 -17.82 0.68 -6.46
N PHE A 264 -17.85 0.41 -7.75
CA PHE A 264 -17.54 1.37 -8.81
C PHE A 264 -18.52 2.54 -8.83
N THR A 265 -19.83 2.23 -8.82
CA THR A 265 -20.90 3.23 -8.83
C THR A 265 -20.76 4.21 -7.65
N ARG A 266 -20.58 3.68 -6.45
CA ARG A 266 -20.39 4.52 -5.25
C ARG A 266 -19.16 5.43 -5.35
N SER A 267 -18.08 4.93 -5.93
CA SER A 267 -16.80 5.65 -5.94
C SER A 267 -16.69 6.72 -7.01
N PHE A 268 -17.44 6.60 -8.10
CA PHE A 268 -17.22 7.40 -9.30
C PHE A 268 -18.49 8.02 -9.91
N LEU A 269 -19.67 7.58 -9.52
CA LEU A 269 -20.93 8.14 -10.00
C LEU A 269 -21.57 9.03 -8.93
N PRO A 270 -22.56 9.86 -9.28
CA PRO A 270 -23.24 10.74 -8.34
C PRO A 270 -23.76 9.98 -7.13
N TRP A 271 -23.66 10.60 -5.97
CA TRP A 271 -24.08 10.01 -4.71
C TRP A 271 -25.55 9.55 -4.75
N THR A 272 -25.79 8.37 -4.25
CA THR A 272 -27.13 7.79 -4.03
C THR A 272 -27.17 7.12 -2.65
N PRO A 273 -28.32 7.04 -2.00
CA PRO A 273 -28.44 6.36 -0.71
C PRO A 273 -27.93 4.92 -0.78
N PRO A 274 -27.11 4.45 0.19
CA PRO A 274 -26.51 3.11 0.17
C PRO A 274 -27.52 1.98 0.05
N SER A 275 -28.71 2.13 0.62
CA SER A 275 -29.82 1.15 0.54
C SER A 275 -30.31 0.92 -0.89
N THR A 276 -30.09 1.86 -1.80
CA THR A 276 -30.47 1.73 -3.22
C THR A 276 -29.41 1.05 -4.09
N TYR A 277 -28.22 0.77 -3.57
CA TYR A 277 -27.12 0.19 -4.34
C TYR A 277 -27.44 -1.17 -4.97
N ALA A 278 -28.32 -1.95 -4.35
CA ALA A 278 -28.75 -3.25 -4.90
C ALA A 278 -29.49 -3.13 -6.23
N THR A 279 -30.08 -1.97 -6.50
CA THR A 279 -30.86 -1.70 -7.75
C THR A 279 -30.05 -0.93 -8.79
N LEU A 280 -28.83 -0.51 -8.45
CA LEU A 280 -27.98 0.23 -9.37
C LEU A 280 -27.31 -0.71 -10.39
N HIS A 281 -27.43 -0.37 -11.66
CA HIS A 281 -26.76 -1.04 -12.75
C HIS A 281 -25.66 -0.14 -13.32
N LEU A 282 -24.43 -0.65 -13.33
CA LEU A 282 -23.32 0.04 -13.99
C LEU A 282 -23.47 -0.10 -15.51
N HIS A 283 -23.74 1.01 -16.21
CA HIS A 283 -23.77 1.02 -17.67
C HIS A 283 -22.36 1.10 -18.25
N LEU A 284 -22.12 0.39 -19.34
CA LEU A 284 -20.82 0.37 -20.01
C LEU A 284 -20.35 1.77 -20.42
N HIS A 285 -21.26 2.64 -20.86
CA HIS A 285 -20.94 4.02 -21.20
C HIS A 285 -20.38 4.80 -20.02
N ASP A 286 -21.03 4.71 -18.84
CA ASP A 286 -20.59 5.40 -17.62
C ASP A 286 -19.24 4.89 -17.15
N TYR A 287 -19.05 3.56 -17.21
CA TYR A 287 -17.76 2.95 -16.89
C TYR A 287 -16.64 3.48 -17.82
N LEU A 288 -16.83 3.44 -19.13
CA LEU A 288 -15.82 3.91 -20.09
C LEU A 288 -15.52 5.40 -19.94
N ARG A 289 -16.54 6.23 -19.70
CA ARG A 289 -16.37 7.67 -19.43
C ARG A 289 -15.54 7.91 -18.20
N VAL A 290 -15.86 7.25 -17.08
CA VAL A 290 -15.12 7.41 -15.82
C VAL A 290 -13.68 6.93 -15.98
N VAL A 291 -13.45 5.75 -16.58
CA VAL A 291 -12.11 5.22 -16.83
C VAL A 291 -11.29 6.20 -17.67
N ALA A 292 -11.85 6.72 -18.78
CA ALA A 292 -11.13 7.66 -19.63
C ALA A 292 -10.74 8.95 -18.88
N VAL A 293 -11.66 9.54 -18.11
CA VAL A 293 -11.42 10.78 -17.40
C VAL A 293 -10.45 10.59 -16.24
N GLU A 294 -10.73 9.63 -15.36
CA GLU A 294 -9.97 9.48 -14.12
C GLU A 294 -8.60 8.83 -14.35
N ALA A 295 -8.49 7.88 -15.30
CA ALA A 295 -7.19 7.32 -15.69
C ALA A 295 -6.29 8.40 -16.31
N THR A 296 -6.83 9.27 -17.16
CA THR A 296 -6.06 10.39 -17.75
C THR A 296 -5.57 11.34 -16.67
N LYS A 297 -6.44 11.73 -15.72
CA LYS A 297 -6.05 12.57 -14.58
C LYS A 297 -4.93 11.92 -13.76
N SER A 298 -5.05 10.61 -13.47
CA SER A 298 -4.07 9.87 -12.70
C SER A 298 -2.72 9.79 -13.40
N VAL A 299 -2.70 9.49 -14.71
CA VAL A 299 -1.47 9.41 -15.49
C VAL A 299 -0.75 10.75 -15.55
N VAL A 300 -1.45 11.82 -15.86
CA VAL A 300 -0.85 13.16 -15.99
C VAL A 300 -0.34 13.66 -14.64
N ARG A 301 -1.10 13.46 -13.57
CA ARG A 301 -0.80 14.04 -12.27
C ARG A 301 0.24 13.27 -11.46
N TYR A 302 0.23 11.92 -11.54
CA TYR A 302 0.96 11.09 -10.56
C TYR A 302 2.03 10.20 -11.15
N PHE A 303 1.97 9.87 -12.45
CA PHE A 303 2.84 8.83 -13.00
C PHE A 303 4.08 9.34 -13.73
N ALA A 304 4.20 10.63 -14.04
CA ALA A 304 5.30 11.13 -14.86
C ALA A 304 6.69 10.72 -14.32
N PHE A 305 6.94 10.98 -13.04
CA PHE A 305 8.22 10.60 -12.40
C PHE A 305 8.37 9.08 -12.28
N THR A 306 7.29 8.40 -11.90
CA THR A 306 7.29 6.93 -11.76
C THR A 306 7.62 6.26 -13.09
N LEU A 307 7.01 6.71 -14.19
CA LEU A 307 7.25 6.20 -15.53
C LEU A 307 8.68 6.53 -16.02
N LEU A 308 9.22 7.69 -15.66
CA LEU A 308 10.60 8.06 -15.98
C LEU A 308 11.58 7.10 -15.31
N PHE A 309 11.43 6.83 -14.00
CA PHE A 309 12.28 5.86 -13.30
C PHE A 309 12.10 4.44 -13.84
N ALA A 310 10.86 4.04 -14.15
CA ALA A 310 10.59 2.74 -14.75
C ALA A 310 11.22 2.58 -16.13
N ALA A 311 11.08 3.59 -16.99
CA ALA A 311 11.70 3.60 -18.32
C ALA A 311 13.23 3.54 -18.24
N PHE A 312 13.85 4.35 -17.36
CA PHE A 312 15.28 4.30 -17.11
C PHE A 312 15.73 2.91 -16.67
N ALA A 313 15.03 2.30 -15.70
CA ALA A 313 15.36 0.97 -15.23
C ALA A 313 15.21 -0.09 -16.33
N LEU A 314 14.14 -0.06 -17.11
CA LEU A 314 13.87 -1.03 -18.17
C LEU A 314 14.85 -0.89 -19.36
N ALA A 315 15.29 0.32 -19.67
CA ALA A 315 16.29 0.59 -20.71
C ALA A 315 17.70 0.08 -20.34
N SER A 316 17.96 -0.14 -19.04
CA SER A 316 19.25 -0.62 -18.59
C SER A 316 19.45 -2.12 -18.88
N PRO A 317 20.51 -2.51 -19.62
CA PRO A 317 20.81 -3.92 -19.86
C PRO A 317 21.31 -4.62 -18.59
N THR A 318 21.79 -3.86 -17.60
CA THR A 318 22.36 -4.37 -16.34
C THR A 318 21.31 -4.68 -15.28
N LEU A 319 20.06 -4.28 -15.50
CA LEU A 319 19.00 -4.55 -14.54
C LEU A 319 18.80 -6.07 -14.36
N TRP A 320 18.98 -6.52 -13.14
CA TRP A 320 18.80 -7.92 -12.78
C TRP A 320 17.40 -8.41 -13.16
N ARG A 321 17.36 -9.56 -13.85
CA ARG A 321 16.14 -10.07 -14.49
C ARG A 321 14.93 -10.20 -13.53
N PRO A 322 15.05 -10.70 -12.28
CA PRO A 322 13.93 -10.73 -11.34
C PRO A 322 13.38 -9.34 -10.98
N LEU A 323 14.23 -8.30 -10.91
CA LEU A 323 13.76 -6.92 -10.70
C LEU A 323 13.03 -6.37 -11.94
N ARG A 324 13.50 -6.73 -13.14
CA ARG A 324 12.80 -6.39 -14.40
C ARG A 324 11.41 -7.01 -14.43
N ASP A 325 11.28 -8.28 -14.03
CA ASP A 325 10.00 -8.98 -13.96
C ASP A 325 9.06 -8.38 -12.92
N LEU A 326 9.59 -8.03 -11.76
CA LEU A 326 8.85 -7.32 -10.73
C LEU A 326 8.31 -5.99 -11.25
N LEU A 327 9.15 -5.20 -11.91
CA LEU A 327 8.76 -3.90 -12.47
C LEU A 327 7.70 -4.05 -13.58
N LEU A 328 7.85 -5.03 -14.45
CA LEU A 328 6.84 -5.33 -15.49
C LEU A 328 5.51 -5.78 -14.88
N ALA A 329 5.53 -6.64 -13.86
CA ALA A 329 4.33 -7.03 -13.12
C ALA A 329 3.67 -5.82 -12.46
N ALA A 330 4.48 -4.93 -11.89
CA ALA A 330 4.01 -3.72 -11.24
C ALA A 330 3.35 -2.75 -12.23
N LEU A 331 3.95 -2.51 -13.39
CA LEU A 331 3.36 -1.69 -14.45
C LEU A 331 2.06 -2.29 -14.98
N ALA A 332 2.06 -3.59 -15.29
CA ALA A 332 0.87 -4.29 -15.77
C ALA A 332 -0.27 -4.25 -14.72
N ALA A 333 0.06 -4.45 -13.44
CA ALA A 333 -0.91 -4.36 -12.36
C ALA A 333 -1.49 -2.95 -12.21
N THR A 334 -0.67 -1.91 -12.41
CA THR A 334 -1.14 -0.53 -12.39
C THR A 334 -2.11 -0.24 -13.53
N VAL A 335 -1.79 -0.69 -14.74
CA VAL A 335 -2.70 -0.55 -15.90
C VAL A 335 -4.01 -1.30 -15.63
N ALA A 336 -3.93 -2.56 -15.20
CA ALA A 336 -5.13 -3.35 -14.89
C ALA A 336 -5.97 -2.69 -13.78
N ARG A 337 -5.32 -2.12 -12.75
CA ARG A 337 -6.01 -1.41 -11.68
C ARG A 337 -6.68 -0.12 -12.18
N LEU A 338 -6.00 0.69 -13.02
CA LEU A 338 -6.59 1.89 -13.62
C LEU A 338 -7.83 1.57 -14.45
N LEU A 339 -7.83 0.42 -15.13
CA LEU A 339 -8.99 -0.05 -15.86
C LEU A 339 -10.11 -0.52 -14.94
N LEU A 340 -9.79 -1.23 -13.87
CA LEU A 340 -10.80 -1.76 -12.94
C LEU A 340 -11.27 -0.69 -11.94
N PHE A 341 -10.38 0.15 -11.42
CA PHE A 341 -10.68 1.15 -10.40
C PHE A 341 -9.81 2.39 -10.62
N PRO A 342 -10.22 3.33 -11.47
CA PRO A 342 -9.44 4.48 -11.90
C PRO A 342 -9.35 5.60 -10.85
N GLY A 343 -9.29 5.26 -9.55
CA GLY A 343 -9.21 6.24 -8.46
C GLY A 343 -8.01 7.16 -8.61
N PRO A 344 -8.19 8.49 -8.55
CA PRO A 344 -7.15 9.47 -8.80
C PRO A 344 -6.24 9.71 -7.59
N GLU A 345 -6.29 8.87 -6.57
CA GLU A 345 -5.54 9.07 -5.34
C GLU A 345 -4.13 8.49 -5.44
N GLU A 346 -3.13 9.34 -5.22
CA GLU A 346 -1.71 8.98 -5.28
C GLU A 346 -1.34 7.79 -4.39
N ARG A 347 -1.92 7.72 -3.20
CA ARG A 347 -1.66 6.67 -2.20
C ARG A 347 -1.88 5.25 -2.73
N TYR A 348 -2.71 5.08 -3.75
CA TYR A 348 -2.98 3.78 -4.34
C TYR A 348 -1.84 3.25 -5.20
N TYR A 349 -0.92 4.09 -5.61
CA TYR A 349 0.15 3.76 -6.58
C TYR A 349 1.56 3.95 -6.02
N VAL A 350 1.69 4.33 -4.73
CA VAL A 350 2.99 4.56 -4.08
C VAL A 350 3.93 3.34 -4.20
N TRP A 351 3.36 2.12 -4.15
CA TRP A 351 4.13 0.90 -4.31
C TRP A 351 4.83 0.80 -5.68
N LEU A 352 4.22 1.30 -6.77
CA LEU A 352 4.85 1.36 -8.08
C LEU A 352 6.03 2.33 -8.10
N LEU A 353 5.85 3.52 -7.51
CA LEU A 353 6.93 4.52 -7.37
C LEU A 353 8.13 3.92 -6.63
N VAL A 354 7.89 3.26 -5.51
CA VAL A 354 8.93 2.61 -4.71
C VAL A 354 9.66 1.54 -5.53
N ILE A 355 8.94 0.65 -6.19
CA ILE A 355 9.54 -0.40 -7.04
C ILE A 355 10.35 0.22 -8.17
N ALA A 356 9.83 1.23 -8.86
CA ALA A 356 10.51 1.90 -9.97
C ALA A 356 11.84 2.53 -9.53
N ILE A 357 11.86 3.21 -8.38
CA ILE A 357 13.08 3.83 -7.83
C ILE A 357 14.11 2.79 -7.39
N VAL A 358 13.68 1.71 -6.72
CA VAL A 358 14.59 0.61 -6.36
C VAL A 358 15.18 -0.05 -7.62
N CYS A 359 14.36 -0.28 -8.65
CA CYS A 359 14.84 -0.82 -9.92
C CYS A 359 15.79 0.15 -10.63
N ALA A 360 15.52 1.46 -10.61
CA ALA A 360 16.41 2.47 -11.15
C ALA A 360 17.76 2.52 -10.40
N ALA A 361 17.73 2.45 -9.08
CA ALA A 361 18.94 2.36 -8.25
C ALA A 361 19.75 1.09 -8.56
N ALA A 362 19.07 -0.03 -8.79
CA ALA A 362 19.73 -1.29 -9.18
C ALA A 362 20.30 -1.27 -10.60
N ALA A 363 19.68 -0.51 -11.50
CA ALA A 363 20.10 -0.34 -12.89
C ALA A 363 21.28 0.62 -13.05
N TYR A 364 21.53 1.46 -12.06
CA TYR A 364 22.62 2.44 -12.11
C TYR A 364 24.00 1.74 -12.13
N PRO A 365 24.87 2.06 -13.09
CA PRO A 365 26.14 1.37 -13.21
C PRO A 365 27.02 1.58 -11.98
N SER A 366 27.71 0.52 -11.58
CA SER A 366 28.43 0.32 -10.32
C SER A 366 29.62 1.25 -10.02
N ARG A 367 29.79 2.34 -10.75
CA ARG A 367 30.91 3.30 -10.54
C ARG A 367 30.84 4.04 -9.20
N LEU A 368 29.65 4.03 -8.55
CA LEU A 368 29.46 4.53 -7.18
C LEU A 368 29.42 3.40 -6.13
N ARG A 369 29.62 2.15 -6.53
CA ARG A 369 29.86 1.08 -5.57
C ARG A 369 31.28 1.26 -5.06
N LEU A 370 31.43 1.67 -3.81
CA LEU A 370 32.68 1.45 -3.10
C LEU A 370 33.02 -0.04 -3.24
N PRO A 371 34.35 -0.41 -3.36
CA PRO A 371 34.74 -1.80 -3.52
C PRO A 371 33.99 -2.65 -2.50
N SER A 372 33.23 -3.60 -3.02
CA SER A 372 32.35 -4.46 -2.24
C SER A 372 33.15 -5.20 -1.18
N ASP A 373 32.59 -5.28 -0.01
CA ASP A 373 33.00 -6.19 1.06
C ASP A 373 33.15 -7.62 0.46
N PRO A 374 34.33 -8.25 0.49
CA PRO A 374 34.58 -9.54 -0.13
C PRO A 374 33.79 -10.70 0.49
N HIS A 375 33.00 -10.44 1.53
CA HIS A 375 32.16 -11.41 2.21
C HIS A 375 30.67 -11.36 1.80
N ALA A 376 30.28 -10.63 0.74
CA ALA A 376 28.91 -10.52 0.26
C ALA A 376 28.60 -11.38 -0.98
N ALA A 377 29.45 -12.38 -1.31
CA ALA A 377 29.24 -13.36 -2.38
C ALA A 377 28.62 -14.65 -1.84
#